data_9544cd4a190cbddd4d43bcf6adcceacb
#
_entry.id   9544cd4a190cbddd4d43bcf6adcceacb
#
_cell.length_a   1.000
_cell.length_b   1.000
_cell.length_c   1.000
_cell.angle_alpha   90.00
_cell.angle_beta   90.00
_cell.angle_gamma   90.00
#
_symmetry.space_group_name_H-M   'P 1'
#
loop_
_entity.id
_entity.type
_entity.pdbx_description
1 polymer ?
#
loop_
_entity_poly.entity_id
_entity_poly.type
_entity_poly.pdbx_seq_one_letter_code
_entity_poly.pdbx_strand_id
1 'polypeptide(L)'
;MFSNDTVRLKVKFRDFDGQAIEASGITLTIYSKQQVVITTITQDSLTKEDIGCFFYDYKVGTEDFIYEFSGLHNNKPVLSREQVQIKFI
;
A
#
# COMPACT_ATOMS: atom_id res chain seq x y z
N MET A 1 -7.51 5.41 -13.16
CA MET A 1 -7.63 3.96 -12.85
C MET A 1 -8.90 3.41 -13.46
N PHE A 2 -8.81 2.33 -14.18
CA PHE A 2 -9.97 1.70 -14.82
C PHE A 2 -10.46 0.51 -13.98
N SER A 3 -11.78 0.24 -14.02
CA SER A 3 -12.35 -0.90 -13.30
C SER A 3 -11.81 -2.22 -13.88
N ASN A 4 -11.69 -3.24 -13.02
CA ASN A 4 -11.22 -4.59 -13.35
C ASN A 4 -9.77 -4.67 -13.86
N ASP A 5 -9.03 -3.57 -13.83
CA ASP A 5 -7.60 -3.58 -14.13
C ASP A 5 -6.80 -4.00 -12.91
N THR A 6 -5.60 -4.51 -13.16
CA THR A 6 -4.62 -4.73 -12.10
C THR A 6 -3.78 -3.48 -11.93
N VAL A 7 -3.63 -3.02 -10.70
CA VAL A 7 -2.83 -1.84 -10.40
C VAL A 7 -1.72 -2.22 -9.42
N ARG A 8 -0.54 -1.63 -9.61
CA ARG A 8 0.58 -1.82 -8.70
C ARG A 8 0.54 -0.76 -7.62
N LEU A 9 0.30 -1.21 -6.38
CA LEU A 9 0.28 -0.35 -5.20
C LEU A 9 1.69 -0.38 -4.62
N LYS A 10 2.36 0.78 -4.64
CA LYS A 10 3.76 0.92 -4.22
C LYS A 10 3.89 1.77 -2.97
N VAL A 11 4.92 1.49 -2.19
CA VAL A 11 5.30 2.30 -1.04
C VAL A 11 6.82 2.46 -1.00
N LYS A 12 7.26 3.64 -0.56
CA LYS A 12 8.67 3.90 -0.24
C LYS A 12 8.71 4.48 1.15
N PHE A 13 9.30 3.75 2.08
CA PHE A 13 9.49 4.24 3.44
C PHE A 13 10.78 5.06 3.49
N ARG A 14 10.68 6.29 3.99
CA ARG A 14 11.79 7.24 4.06
C ARG A 14 11.82 7.91 5.43
N ASP A 15 13.02 8.31 5.86
CA ASP A 15 13.19 9.11 7.07
C ASP A 15 12.97 10.60 6.76
N PHE A 16 13.19 11.45 7.77
CA PHE A 16 13.05 12.90 7.60
C PHE A 16 14.04 13.50 6.58
N ASP A 17 15.18 12.85 6.39
CA ASP A 17 16.19 13.30 5.44
C ASP A 17 15.90 12.81 4.02
N GLY A 18 14.81 12.08 3.83
CA GLY A 18 14.42 11.54 2.53
C GLY A 18 15.16 10.28 2.14
N GLN A 19 15.91 9.68 3.05
CA GLN A 19 16.64 8.44 2.77
C GLN A 19 15.76 7.23 2.98
N ALA A 20 15.91 6.23 2.10
CA ALA A 20 15.16 4.98 2.21
C ALA A 20 15.50 4.26 3.51
N ILE A 21 14.48 3.75 4.20
CA ILE A 21 14.66 3.01 5.45
C ILE A 21 14.06 1.62 5.32
N GLU A 22 14.67 0.66 6.02
CA GLU A 22 14.10 -0.69 6.11
C GLU A 22 12.99 -0.68 7.15
N ALA A 23 11.82 -1.18 6.77
CA ALA A 23 10.70 -1.39 7.68
C ALA A 23 10.45 -2.88 7.80
N SER A 24 9.92 -3.31 8.93
CA SER A 24 9.55 -4.70 9.20
C SER A 24 8.07 -4.79 9.53
N GLY A 25 7.52 -6.02 9.47
CA GLY A 25 6.12 -6.24 9.78
C GLY A 25 5.19 -5.45 8.89
N ILE A 26 5.56 -5.32 7.60
CA ILE A 26 4.80 -4.49 6.67
C ILE A 26 3.46 -5.12 6.36
N THR A 27 2.41 -4.31 6.39
CA THR A 27 1.05 -4.73 6.07
C THR A 27 0.44 -3.72 5.11
N LEU A 28 -0.19 -4.23 4.05
CA LEU A 28 -1.01 -3.43 3.15
C LEU A 28 -2.46 -3.67 3.50
N THR A 29 -3.18 -2.62 3.84
CA THR A 29 -4.62 -2.70 4.12
C THR A 29 -5.38 -1.91 3.05
N ILE A 30 -6.40 -2.53 2.48
CA ILE A 30 -7.24 -1.90 1.47
C ILE A 30 -8.61 -1.66 2.08
N TYR A 31 -9.06 -0.42 2.01
CA TYR A 31 -10.34 0.03 2.58
C TYR A 31 -11.27 0.48 1.47
N SER A 32 -12.59 0.34 1.70
CA SER A 32 -13.57 1.05 0.89
C SER A 32 -13.46 2.55 1.17
N LYS A 33 -14.07 3.39 0.34
CA LYS A 33 -14.04 4.83 0.59
C LYS A 33 -14.80 5.23 1.86
N GLN A 34 -15.61 4.34 2.43
CA GLN A 34 -16.22 4.51 3.74
C GLN A 34 -15.29 4.04 4.87
N GLN A 35 -14.05 3.69 4.55
CA GLN A 35 -13.02 3.24 5.49
C GLN A 35 -13.32 1.88 6.14
N VAL A 36 -14.06 1.03 5.43
CA VAL A 36 -14.28 -0.35 5.85
C VAL A 36 -13.21 -1.23 5.22
N VAL A 37 -12.56 -2.08 6.03
CA VAL A 37 -11.50 -2.95 5.55
C VAL A 37 -12.05 -3.94 4.53
N ILE A 38 -11.47 -3.92 3.31
CA ILE A 38 -11.80 -4.87 2.27
C ILE A 38 -10.90 -6.09 2.36
N THR A 39 -9.59 -5.86 2.50
CA THR A 39 -8.62 -6.95 2.62
C THR A 39 -7.35 -6.45 3.29
N THR A 40 -6.58 -7.38 3.84
CA THR A 40 -5.28 -7.13 4.46
C THR A 40 -4.27 -8.08 3.86
N ILE A 41 -3.15 -7.53 3.39
CA ILE A 41 -2.06 -8.30 2.78
C ILE A 41 -0.83 -8.14 3.67
N THR A 42 -0.25 -9.28 4.07
CA THR A 42 0.95 -9.28 4.91
C THR A 42 2.21 -9.17 4.06
N GLN A 43 3.34 -8.88 4.71
CA GLN A 43 4.63 -8.71 4.05
C GLN A 43 5.02 -9.88 3.17
N ASP A 44 4.65 -11.10 3.54
CA ASP A 44 4.99 -12.32 2.79
C ASP A 44 4.41 -12.31 1.37
N SER A 45 3.32 -11.59 1.16
CA SER A 45 2.67 -11.47 -0.15
C SER A 45 3.09 -10.23 -0.92
N LEU A 46 3.91 -9.37 -0.32
CA LEU A 46 4.44 -8.17 -0.97
C LEU A 46 5.76 -8.47 -1.67
N THR A 47 6.04 -7.74 -2.74
CA THR A 47 7.32 -7.85 -3.43
C THR A 47 8.21 -6.68 -3.05
N LYS A 48 9.43 -6.98 -2.63
CA LYS A 48 10.43 -5.95 -2.31
C LYS A 48 11.20 -5.60 -3.58
N GLU A 49 11.20 -4.31 -3.95
CA GLU A 49 11.95 -3.82 -5.11
C GLU A 49 13.34 -3.33 -4.72
N ASP A 50 13.44 -2.65 -3.56
CA ASP A 50 14.68 -2.01 -3.09
C ASP A 50 14.52 -1.75 -1.60
N ILE A 51 15.53 -1.13 -0.98
CA ILE A 51 15.48 -0.75 0.44
C ILE A 51 14.26 0.13 0.68
N GLY A 52 13.36 -0.30 1.56
CA GLY A 52 12.15 0.42 1.92
C GLY A 52 11.09 0.49 0.83
N CYS A 53 11.30 -0.19 -0.29
CA CYS A 53 10.37 -0.15 -1.43
C CYS A 53 9.67 -1.49 -1.60
N PHE A 54 8.36 -1.48 -1.52
CA PHE A 54 7.53 -2.68 -1.67
C PHE A 54 6.36 -2.40 -2.60
N PHE A 55 5.83 -3.45 -3.21
CA PHE A 55 4.62 -3.31 -4.01
C PHE A 55 3.75 -4.55 -3.96
N TYR A 56 2.51 -4.38 -4.36
CA TYR A 56 1.52 -5.45 -4.51
C TYR A 56 0.66 -5.14 -5.73
N ASP A 57 0.47 -6.12 -6.60
CA ASP A 57 -0.41 -5.98 -7.76
C ASP A 57 -1.83 -6.37 -7.34
N TYR A 58 -2.69 -5.37 -7.27
CA TYR A 58 -4.06 -5.51 -6.80
C TYR A 58 -5.03 -5.42 -7.96
N LYS A 59 -5.93 -6.41 -8.07
CA LYS A 59 -6.98 -6.37 -9.07
C LYS A 59 -8.12 -5.50 -8.53
N VAL A 60 -8.34 -4.35 -9.18
CA VAL A 60 -9.35 -3.41 -8.73
C VAL A 60 -10.75 -3.91 -9.08
N GLY A 61 -11.73 -3.57 -8.22
CA GLY A 61 -13.13 -3.81 -8.48
C GLY A 61 -13.76 -2.65 -9.22
N THR A 62 -15.01 -2.33 -8.89
CA THR A 62 -15.77 -1.28 -9.56
C THR A 62 -15.87 0.00 -8.74
N GLU A 63 -15.34 0.00 -7.51
CA GLU A 63 -15.45 1.13 -6.59
C GLU A 63 -14.10 1.71 -6.26
N ASP A 64 -14.09 3.00 -5.91
CA ASP A 64 -12.90 3.65 -5.38
C ASP A 64 -12.45 2.97 -4.11
N PHE A 65 -11.16 3.04 -3.82
CA PHE A 65 -10.61 2.45 -2.61
C PHE A 65 -9.46 3.30 -2.07
N ILE A 66 -9.14 3.03 -0.81
CA ILE A 66 -8.01 3.63 -0.11
C ILE A 66 -7.07 2.49 0.26
N TYR A 67 -5.78 2.69 0.07
CA TYR A 67 -4.81 1.72 0.55
C TYR A 67 -3.81 2.35 1.50
N GLU A 68 -3.34 1.56 2.44
CA GLU A 68 -2.41 2.00 3.47
C GLU A 68 -1.35 0.95 3.69
N PHE A 69 -0.10 1.34 3.53
CA PHE A 69 1.03 0.52 3.95
C PHE A 69 1.46 0.94 5.34
N SER A 70 1.67 -0.02 6.22
CA SER A 70 2.17 0.22 7.55
C SER A 70 3.33 -0.73 7.85
N GLY A 71 4.21 -0.33 8.74
CA GLY A 71 5.34 -1.15 9.15
C GLY A 71 5.98 -0.56 10.39
N LEU A 72 7.13 -1.12 10.78
CA LEU A 72 7.90 -0.68 11.93
C LEU A 72 9.33 -0.40 11.50
N HIS A 73 9.87 0.70 11.98
CA HIS A 73 11.28 1.07 11.82
C HIS A 73 11.79 1.51 13.19
N ASN A 74 12.82 0.81 13.71
CA ASN A 74 13.33 1.05 15.06
C ASN A 74 12.22 1.04 16.12
N ASN A 75 11.29 0.10 16.00
CA ASN A 75 10.12 -0.06 16.88
C ASN A 75 9.14 1.11 16.83
N LYS A 76 9.21 1.95 15.81
CA LYS A 76 8.27 3.05 15.61
C LYS A 76 7.42 2.80 14.38
N PRO A 77 6.10 3.09 14.41
CA PRO A 77 5.25 2.88 13.25
C PRO A 77 5.57 3.85 12.12
N VAL A 78 5.50 3.34 10.89
CA VAL A 78 5.57 4.15 9.67
C VAL A 78 4.35 3.83 8.83
N LEU A 79 3.75 4.88 8.24
CA LEU A 79 2.50 4.75 7.48
C LEU A 79 2.60 5.49 6.15
N SER A 80 1.93 4.93 5.14
CA SER A 80 1.70 5.61 3.87
C SER A 80 0.29 5.27 3.40
N ARG A 81 -0.54 6.29 3.19
CA ARG A 81 -1.95 6.11 2.81
C ARG A 81 -2.24 6.90 1.53
N GLU A 82 -2.92 6.25 0.59
CA GLU A 82 -3.33 6.83 -0.68
C GLU A 82 -4.77 6.46 -1.00
N GLN A 83 -5.46 7.35 -1.72
CA GLN A 83 -6.80 7.08 -2.25
C GLN A 83 -6.71 6.89 -3.75
N VAL A 84 -7.38 5.85 -4.26
CA VAL A 84 -7.42 5.54 -5.68
C VAL A 84 -8.85 5.69 -6.17
N GLN A 85 -9.04 6.50 -7.23
CA GLN A 85 -10.32 6.68 -7.88
C GLN A 85 -10.42 5.78 -9.10
N ILE A 86 -11.53 5.07 -9.22
CA ILE A 86 -11.78 4.17 -10.33
C ILE A 86 -12.49 4.93 -11.44
N LYS A 87 -11.97 4.81 -12.66
CA LYS A 87 -12.60 5.41 -13.86
C LYS A 87 -13.24 4.30 -14.69
N PHE A 88 -14.43 4.58 -15.18
CA PHE A 88 -15.14 3.71 -16.11
C PHE A 88 -14.99 4.25 -17.52
N ILE A 89 -14.74 3.36 -18.45
CA ILE A 89 -14.61 3.71 -19.86
C ILE A 89 -15.96 3.55 -20.54
#